data_ae91fd3d4bba96f5e200db5c2ba1f2c4
#
_entry.id   ae91fd3d4bba96f5e200db5c2ba1f2c4
#
_cell.length_a   1.000
_cell.length_b   1.000
_cell.length_c   1.000
_cell.angle_alpha   90.00
_cell.angle_beta   90.00
_cell.angle_gamma   90.00
#
_symmetry.space_group_name_H-M   'P 1'
#
loop_
_entity.id
_entity.type
_entity.pdbx_description
1 polymer ?
#
loop_
_entity_poly.entity_id
_entity_poly.type
_entity_poly.pdbx_seq_one_letter_code
_entity_poly.pdbx_strand_id
1 'polypeptide(L)'
;PIGPANADMHCEMMVDMETTVFCSTASMALLMAEEVHHRNLVSKIKVKKIILGAERHSDAMRARIKELMAVEHIFDIYGLTELYGPGTGLDCILHNGIHYWADHFIFEILDPETLQAVPDGKEGELVVTTLKKEGSPLIRYRTHDVTRMVNQACRCGVALPRHDRILGRTDDMFTYRAVNIYPSQIDHVLSRVPGIGSEYQIHLKQRESGRDMMLIKV
;
A
#
# COMPACT_ATOMS: atom_id res chain seq x y z
N PRO A 1 13.45 -5.24 15.74
CA PRO A 1 13.40 -4.48 14.49
C PRO A 1 14.80 -3.95 14.14
N ILE A 2 15.22 -4.18 12.93
CA ILE A 2 16.47 -3.66 12.40
C ILE A 2 16.09 -2.42 11.58
N GLY A 3 16.81 -1.31 11.78
CA GLY A 3 16.56 -0.09 11.02
C GLY A 3 16.89 -0.26 9.52
N PRO A 4 16.31 0.54 8.63
CA PRO A 4 16.42 0.37 7.18
C PRO A 4 17.84 0.57 6.63
N ALA A 5 18.75 1.14 7.43
CA ALA A 5 20.11 1.50 6.99
C ALA A 5 21.10 0.34 6.91
N ASN A 6 20.71 -0.91 7.17
CA ASN A 6 21.66 -2.04 7.19
C ASN A 6 21.14 -3.25 6.43
N ALA A 7 21.12 -3.14 5.10
CA ALA A 7 20.67 -4.21 4.22
C ALA A 7 21.49 -5.50 4.39
N ASP A 8 22.80 -5.38 4.70
CA ASP A 8 23.69 -6.52 4.94
C ASP A 8 23.21 -7.36 6.10
N MET A 9 22.99 -6.73 7.25
CA MET A 9 22.50 -7.40 8.46
C MET A 9 21.12 -8.03 8.24
N HIS A 10 20.22 -7.38 7.48
CA HIS A 10 18.93 -7.97 7.15
C HIS A 10 19.10 -9.26 6.32
N CYS A 11 19.97 -9.26 5.33
CA CYS A 11 20.25 -10.43 4.50
C CYS A 11 20.85 -11.56 5.34
N GLU A 12 21.83 -11.27 6.18
CA GLU A 12 22.44 -12.26 7.09
C GLU A 12 21.39 -12.86 8.03
N MET A 13 20.59 -12.02 8.68
CA MET A 13 19.51 -12.49 9.56
C MET A 13 18.45 -13.32 8.84
N MET A 14 18.09 -12.96 7.59
CA MET A 14 17.15 -13.80 6.81
C MET A 14 17.67 -15.21 6.60
N VAL A 15 18.98 -15.36 6.41
CA VAL A 15 19.64 -16.67 6.25
C VAL A 15 19.78 -17.38 7.59
N ASP A 16 20.39 -16.73 8.57
CA ASP A 16 20.78 -17.35 9.85
C ASP A 16 19.57 -17.76 10.70
N MET A 17 18.51 -16.95 10.67
CA MET A 17 17.26 -17.22 11.40
C MET A 17 16.26 -18.05 10.58
N GLU A 18 16.61 -18.47 9.37
CA GLU A 18 15.71 -19.18 8.46
C GLU A 18 14.33 -18.51 8.34
N THR A 19 14.34 -17.17 8.17
CA THR A 19 13.12 -16.35 8.12
C THR A 19 12.15 -16.87 7.07
N THR A 20 10.91 -17.18 7.46
CA THR A 20 9.89 -17.72 6.55
C THR A 20 8.86 -16.68 6.11
N VAL A 21 8.68 -15.60 6.89
CA VAL A 21 7.78 -14.46 6.59
C VAL A 21 8.55 -13.17 6.75
N PHE A 22 8.51 -12.33 5.73
CA PHE A 22 9.14 -11.01 5.75
C PHE A 22 8.05 -9.93 5.70
N CYS A 23 8.02 -9.07 6.72
CA CYS A 23 7.09 -7.94 6.81
C CYS A 23 7.87 -6.64 6.60
N SER A 24 7.42 -5.78 5.69
CA SER A 24 8.13 -4.56 5.35
C SER A 24 7.22 -3.52 4.68
N THR A 25 7.74 -2.30 4.50
CA THR A 25 7.20 -1.37 3.51
C THR A 25 7.54 -1.86 2.10
N ALA A 26 6.81 -1.40 1.10
CA ALA A 26 7.01 -1.88 -0.27
C ALA A 26 8.39 -1.49 -0.85
N SER A 27 8.82 -0.25 -0.59
CA SER A 27 10.14 0.24 -1.03
C SER A 27 11.28 -0.54 -0.38
N MET A 28 11.20 -0.80 0.92
CA MET A 28 12.20 -1.60 1.62
C MET A 28 12.20 -3.06 1.15
N ALA A 29 11.03 -3.62 0.85
CA ALA A 29 10.96 -4.99 0.33
C ALA A 29 11.61 -5.10 -1.05
N LEU A 30 11.46 -4.09 -1.92
CA LEU A 30 12.14 -4.06 -3.21
C LEU A 30 13.66 -3.97 -3.03
N LEU A 31 14.13 -3.05 -2.18
CA LEU A 31 15.55 -2.93 -1.86
C LEU A 31 16.12 -4.26 -1.36
N MET A 32 15.45 -4.91 -0.43
CA MET A 32 15.89 -6.21 0.11
C MET A 32 15.86 -7.32 -0.94
N ALA A 33 14.88 -7.29 -1.84
CA ALA A 33 14.80 -8.25 -2.94
C ALA A 33 15.99 -8.09 -3.92
N GLU A 34 16.35 -6.86 -4.23
CA GLU A 34 17.52 -6.55 -5.06
C GLU A 34 18.82 -6.98 -4.39
N GLU A 35 18.99 -6.70 -3.09
CA GLU A 35 20.16 -7.13 -2.31
C GLU A 35 20.29 -8.65 -2.21
N VAL A 36 19.20 -9.35 -1.92
CA VAL A 36 19.18 -10.82 -1.87
C VAL A 36 19.57 -11.41 -3.23
N HIS A 37 19.07 -10.83 -4.32
CA HIS A 37 19.38 -11.27 -5.68
C HIS A 37 20.85 -10.99 -6.03
N HIS A 38 21.32 -9.76 -5.82
CA HIS A 38 22.70 -9.32 -6.10
C HIS A 38 23.74 -10.17 -5.35
N ARG A 39 23.44 -10.58 -4.12
CA ARG A 39 24.32 -11.43 -3.29
C ARG A 39 24.15 -12.93 -3.53
N ASN A 40 23.32 -13.33 -4.49
CA ASN A 40 23.04 -14.74 -4.79
C ASN A 40 22.53 -15.53 -3.57
N LEU A 41 21.69 -14.91 -2.73
CA LEU A 41 21.15 -15.51 -1.50
C LEU A 41 19.79 -16.18 -1.69
N VAL A 42 19.16 -16.10 -2.86
CA VAL A 42 17.82 -16.63 -3.15
C VAL A 42 17.70 -18.12 -2.74
N SER A 43 18.72 -18.91 -3.00
CA SER A 43 18.72 -20.34 -2.61
C SER A 43 18.99 -20.59 -1.12
N LYS A 44 19.48 -19.58 -0.38
CA LYS A 44 19.84 -19.67 1.04
C LYS A 44 18.73 -19.19 1.96
N ILE A 45 17.94 -18.21 1.54
CA ILE A 45 16.80 -17.71 2.32
C ILE A 45 15.65 -18.71 2.33
N LYS A 46 14.84 -18.67 3.39
CA LYS A 46 13.65 -19.53 3.56
C LYS A 46 12.34 -18.73 3.46
N VAL A 47 12.41 -17.49 3.00
CA VAL A 47 11.24 -16.62 2.87
C VAL A 47 10.23 -17.22 1.90
N LYS A 48 9.02 -17.48 2.38
CA LYS A 48 7.90 -18.05 1.61
C LYS A 48 6.82 -17.02 1.33
N LYS A 49 6.69 -16.04 2.22
CA LYS A 49 5.63 -15.03 2.17
C LYS A 49 6.21 -13.66 2.51
N ILE A 50 5.71 -12.64 1.83
CA ILE A 50 6.00 -11.25 2.15
C ILE A 50 4.69 -10.56 2.50
N ILE A 51 4.72 -9.69 3.50
CA ILE A 51 3.59 -8.84 3.88
C ILE A 51 4.03 -7.40 3.70
N LEU A 52 3.34 -6.68 2.82
CA LEU A 52 3.62 -5.28 2.51
C LEU A 52 2.57 -4.38 3.14
N GLY A 53 3.03 -3.29 3.74
CA GLY A 53 2.16 -2.28 4.35
C GLY A 53 2.78 -0.90 4.34
N ALA A 54 2.05 0.07 4.87
CA ALA A 54 2.42 1.46 5.06
C ALA A 54 2.67 2.28 3.78
N GLU A 55 2.98 1.65 2.66
CA GLU A 55 3.22 2.30 1.38
C GLU A 55 2.35 1.70 0.29
N ARG A 56 1.88 2.56 -0.59
CA ARG A 56 1.25 2.13 -1.82
C ARG A 56 2.31 1.60 -2.79
N HIS A 57 1.99 0.55 -3.53
CA HIS A 57 2.90 -0.03 -4.51
C HIS A 57 2.14 -0.50 -5.76
N SER A 58 2.85 -0.54 -6.88
CA SER A 58 2.33 -0.99 -8.16
C SER A 58 2.37 -2.51 -8.30
N ASP A 59 1.56 -3.05 -9.22
CA ASP A 59 1.62 -4.47 -9.56
C ASP A 59 2.98 -4.85 -10.18
N ALA A 60 3.62 -3.90 -10.88
CA ALA A 60 4.97 -4.10 -11.43
C ALA A 60 6.02 -4.28 -10.31
N MET A 61 5.98 -3.43 -9.27
CA MET A 61 6.86 -3.57 -8.10
C MET A 61 6.62 -4.91 -7.38
N ARG A 62 5.36 -5.29 -7.16
CA ARG A 62 5.00 -6.60 -6.58
C ARG A 62 5.56 -7.76 -7.40
N ALA A 63 5.39 -7.73 -8.73
CA ALA A 63 5.92 -8.76 -9.62
C ALA A 63 7.44 -8.84 -9.56
N ARG A 64 8.12 -7.70 -9.52
CA ARG A 64 9.58 -7.61 -9.40
C ARG A 64 10.10 -8.21 -8.09
N ILE A 65 9.47 -7.89 -6.96
CA ILE A 65 9.84 -8.48 -5.65
C ILE A 65 9.65 -9.99 -5.68
N LYS A 66 8.53 -10.49 -6.23
CA LYS A 66 8.26 -11.93 -6.36
C LYS A 66 9.35 -12.65 -7.16
N GLU A 67 9.74 -12.08 -8.29
CA GLU A 67 10.78 -12.62 -9.16
C GLU A 67 12.13 -12.70 -8.45
N LEU A 68 12.56 -11.57 -7.86
CA LEU A 68 13.89 -11.45 -7.24
C LEU A 68 14.07 -12.34 -6.00
N MET A 69 13.03 -12.53 -5.21
CA MET A 69 13.07 -13.35 -4.00
C MET A 69 12.53 -14.77 -4.20
N ALA A 70 12.03 -15.10 -5.39
CA ALA A 70 11.39 -16.39 -5.71
C ALA A 70 10.27 -16.76 -4.73
N VAL A 71 9.45 -15.78 -4.28
CA VAL A 71 8.33 -15.99 -3.37
C VAL A 71 7.02 -16.16 -4.13
N GLU A 72 6.14 -17.01 -3.61
CA GLU A 72 4.85 -17.26 -4.27
C GLU A 72 3.81 -16.21 -3.92
N HIS A 73 3.78 -15.76 -2.66
CA HIS A 73 2.74 -14.87 -2.16
C HIS A 73 3.31 -13.61 -1.53
N ILE A 74 2.73 -12.48 -1.95
CA ILE A 74 2.91 -11.17 -1.32
C ILE A 74 1.53 -10.68 -0.90
N PHE A 75 1.33 -10.45 0.39
CA PHE A 75 0.08 -9.99 0.98
C PHE A 75 0.14 -8.51 1.29
N ASP A 76 -1.00 -7.83 1.15
CA ASP A 76 -1.17 -6.46 1.59
C ASP A 76 -1.78 -6.42 2.98
N ILE A 77 -1.22 -5.59 3.86
CA ILE A 77 -1.79 -5.28 5.16
C ILE A 77 -2.17 -3.80 5.19
N TYR A 78 -3.38 -3.52 5.64
CA TYR A 78 -3.85 -2.15 5.85
C TYR A 78 -3.91 -1.82 7.33
N GLY A 79 -3.55 -0.62 7.68
CA GLY A 79 -3.64 -0.08 9.03
C GLY A 79 -3.09 1.32 9.15
N LEU A 80 -3.45 1.97 10.25
CA LEU A 80 -3.01 3.30 10.64
C LEU A 80 -2.63 3.26 12.11
N THR A 81 -1.64 4.03 12.51
CA THR A 81 -1.24 4.16 13.94
C THR A 81 -2.42 4.60 14.81
N GLU A 82 -3.27 5.46 14.27
CA GLU A 82 -4.48 5.97 14.93
C GLU A 82 -5.51 4.88 15.22
N LEU A 83 -5.52 3.79 14.45
CA LEU A 83 -6.50 2.71 14.62
C LEU A 83 -6.04 1.57 15.53
N TYR A 84 -4.84 1.18 15.58
CA TYR A 84 -4.13 0.16 16.40
C TYR A 84 -2.75 -0.16 15.78
N GLY A 85 -2.30 0.62 14.79
CA GLY A 85 -1.10 0.34 14.02
C GLY A 85 -1.38 -0.54 12.80
N PRO A 86 -0.38 -1.22 12.26
CA PRO A 86 -0.54 -2.09 11.11
C PRO A 86 -1.47 -3.25 11.46
N GLY A 87 -2.40 -3.57 10.55
CA GLY A 87 -3.22 -4.78 10.68
C GLY A 87 -4.66 -4.56 11.11
N THR A 88 -5.32 -3.52 10.62
CA THR A 88 -6.79 -3.42 10.67
C THR A 88 -7.45 -4.37 9.67
N GLY A 89 -6.71 -4.81 8.66
CA GLY A 89 -7.13 -5.78 7.67
C GLY A 89 -5.94 -6.41 6.96
N LEU A 90 -6.13 -7.59 6.40
CA LEU A 90 -5.12 -8.36 5.66
C LEU A 90 -5.72 -8.94 4.39
N ASP A 91 -4.97 -8.88 3.32
CA ASP A 91 -5.22 -9.57 2.07
C ASP A 91 -5.24 -11.10 2.27
N CYS A 92 -5.93 -11.81 1.41
CA CYS A 92 -5.98 -13.28 1.41
C CYS A 92 -5.24 -13.87 0.20
N ILE A 93 -5.14 -15.19 0.15
CA ILE A 93 -4.43 -15.92 -0.92
C ILE A 93 -4.97 -15.65 -2.34
N LEU A 94 -6.17 -15.13 -2.47
CA LEU A 94 -6.76 -14.78 -3.75
C LEU A 94 -6.37 -13.37 -4.24
N HIS A 95 -5.75 -12.55 -3.38
CA HIS A 95 -5.28 -11.20 -3.67
C HIS A 95 -6.35 -10.29 -4.33
N ASN A 96 -7.59 -10.38 -3.83
CA ASN A 96 -8.74 -9.67 -4.40
C ASN A 96 -9.44 -8.76 -3.40
N GLY A 97 -8.68 -8.09 -2.57
CA GLY A 97 -9.11 -7.13 -1.56
C GLY A 97 -8.66 -7.53 -0.15
N ILE A 98 -8.76 -6.59 0.74
CA ILE A 98 -8.28 -6.67 2.12
C ILE A 98 -9.47 -6.97 3.04
N HIS A 99 -9.44 -8.11 3.71
CA HIS A 99 -10.41 -8.46 4.75
C HIS A 99 -10.10 -7.67 6.01
N TYR A 100 -11.07 -6.94 6.54
CA TYR A 100 -10.87 -6.16 7.75
C TYR A 100 -11.65 -6.74 8.95
N TRP A 101 -11.21 -6.42 10.15
CA TRP A 101 -11.76 -6.94 11.40
C TRP A 101 -13.07 -6.22 11.77
N ALA A 102 -14.19 -6.65 11.21
CA ALA A 102 -15.49 -6.01 11.38
C ALA A 102 -16.05 -6.08 12.82
N ASP A 103 -15.46 -6.88 13.68
CA ASP A 103 -15.74 -6.89 15.13
C ASP A 103 -14.96 -5.82 15.90
N HIS A 104 -13.98 -5.18 15.26
CA HIS A 104 -13.16 -4.08 15.81
C HIS A 104 -13.46 -2.74 15.17
N PHE A 105 -13.92 -2.73 13.92
CA PHE A 105 -14.07 -1.53 13.10
C PHE A 105 -15.37 -1.54 12.30
N ILE A 106 -15.98 -0.35 12.18
CA ILE A 106 -16.96 -0.06 11.13
C ILE A 106 -16.25 0.74 10.07
N PHE A 107 -16.30 0.28 8.82
CA PHE A 107 -15.79 0.99 7.64
C PHE A 107 -16.95 1.57 6.84
N GLU A 108 -16.87 2.86 6.53
CA GLU A 108 -17.77 3.59 5.65
C GLU A 108 -16.96 4.14 4.48
N ILE A 109 -17.54 4.17 3.28
CA ILE A 109 -16.92 4.84 2.13
C ILE A 109 -17.76 6.05 1.81
N LEU A 110 -17.16 7.24 1.92
CA LEU A 110 -17.84 8.51 1.74
C LEU A 110 -17.24 9.28 0.55
N ASP A 111 -18.08 10.04 -0.09
CA ASP A 111 -17.63 11.07 -1.02
C ASP A 111 -16.87 12.16 -0.22
N PRO A 112 -15.62 12.49 -0.59
CA PRO A 112 -14.77 13.38 0.21
C PRO A 112 -15.26 14.83 0.26
N GLU A 113 -16.11 15.26 -0.69
CA GLU A 113 -16.65 16.62 -0.76
C GLU A 113 -17.99 16.73 -0.05
N THR A 114 -18.93 15.82 -0.37
CA THR A 114 -20.29 15.87 0.17
C THR A 114 -20.44 15.17 1.51
N LEU A 115 -19.49 14.33 1.89
CA LEU A 115 -19.49 13.46 3.09
C LEU A 115 -20.68 12.50 3.17
N GLN A 116 -21.32 12.24 2.02
CA GLN A 116 -22.39 11.26 1.91
C GLN A 116 -21.84 9.90 1.53
N ALA A 117 -22.52 8.84 1.96
CA ALA A 117 -22.14 7.48 1.58
C ALA A 117 -22.20 7.31 0.05
N VAL A 118 -21.15 6.75 -0.53
CA VAL A 118 -21.14 6.43 -1.95
C VAL A 118 -21.91 5.13 -2.22
N PRO A 119 -22.44 4.93 -3.43
CA PRO A 119 -23.02 3.65 -3.82
C PRO A 119 -22.02 2.50 -3.71
N ASP A 120 -22.52 1.31 -3.43
CA ASP A 120 -21.70 0.10 -3.32
C ASP A 120 -20.77 -0.13 -4.51
N GLY A 121 -19.51 -0.43 -4.21
CA GLY A 121 -18.47 -0.64 -5.22
C GLY A 121 -17.92 0.62 -5.86
N LYS A 122 -18.41 1.80 -5.47
CA LYS A 122 -17.82 3.08 -5.88
C LYS A 122 -16.67 3.47 -4.97
N GLU A 123 -15.72 4.19 -5.54
CA GLU A 123 -14.57 4.73 -4.83
C GLU A 123 -14.98 5.95 -3.99
N GLY A 124 -14.37 6.07 -2.84
CA GLY A 124 -14.53 7.19 -1.93
C GLY A 124 -13.51 7.14 -0.80
N GLU A 125 -13.58 8.10 0.08
CA GLU A 125 -12.71 8.17 1.25
C GLU A 125 -13.16 7.15 2.31
N LEU A 126 -12.21 6.39 2.82
CA LEU A 126 -12.44 5.45 3.92
C LEU A 126 -12.59 6.23 5.23
N VAL A 127 -13.70 6.01 5.89
CA VAL A 127 -14.02 6.56 7.21
C VAL A 127 -14.19 5.40 8.19
N VAL A 128 -13.54 5.49 9.35
CA VAL A 128 -13.45 4.38 10.30
C VAL A 128 -13.98 4.77 11.66
N THR A 129 -14.82 3.91 12.24
CA THR A 129 -15.22 3.95 13.65
C THR A 129 -14.63 2.75 14.37
N THR A 130 -13.94 3.00 15.49
CA THR A 130 -13.39 1.94 16.34
C THR A 130 -14.43 1.45 17.33
N LEU A 131 -14.60 0.13 17.47
CA LEU A 131 -15.59 -0.48 18.35
C LEU A 131 -15.03 -0.91 19.71
N LYS A 132 -13.74 -1.26 19.75
CA LYS A 132 -13.10 -1.84 20.96
C LYS A 132 -11.91 -1.01 21.48
N LYS A 133 -11.66 0.16 20.90
CA LYS A 133 -10.54 1.01 21.29
C LYS A 133 -10.95 1.89 22.47
N GLU A 134 -10.47 1.57 23.67
CA GLU A 134 -10.78 2.30 24.90
C GLU A 134 -9.94 3.59 25.01
N GLY A 135 -8.64 3.48 24.75
CA GLY A 135 -7.75 4.65 24.70
C GLY A 135 -7.88 5.40 23.37
N SER A 136 -8.33 6.65 23.39
CA SER A 136 -8.56 7.49 22.21
C SER A 136 -9.50 6.82 21.18
N PRO A 137 -10.76 6.53 21.53
CA PRO A 137 -11.71 5.95 20.57
C PRO A 137 -11.94 6.93 19.42
N LEU A 138 -12.07 6.40 18.20
CA LEU A 138 -12.33 7.17 16.99
C LEU A 138 -13.74 6.91 16.49
N ILE A 139 -14.50 7.98 16.27
CA ILE A 139 -15.84 7.91 15.73
C ILE A 139 -15.85 8.64 14.40
N ARG A 140 -16.16 7.92 13.31
CA ARG A 140 -16.16 8.44 11.94
C ARG A 140 -14.89 9.21 11.60
N TYR A 141 -13.75 8.60 11.91
CA TYR A 141 -12.43 9.16 11.62
C TYR A 141 -12.15 9.10 10.12
N ARG A 142 -11.89 10.25 9.52
CA ARG A 142 -11.51 10.38 8.11
C ARG A 142 -10.04 9.98 7.96
N THR A 143 -9.79 8.89 7.24
CA THR A 143 -8.41 8.39 7.03
C THR A 143 -7.70 9.12 5.92
N HIS A 144 -8.43 9.81 5.07
CA HIS A 144 -8.00 10.35 3.78
C HIS A 144 -7.59 9.29 2.74
N ASP A 145 -7.62 8.02 3.07
CA ASP A 145 -7.35 6.94 2.13
C ASP A 145 -8.56 6.69 1.24
N VAL A 146 -8.33 6.54 -0.05
CA VAL A 146 -9.36 6.24 -1.05
C VAL A 146 -9.40 4.75 -1.34
N THR A 147 -10.57 4.16 -1.20
CA THR A 147 -10.82 2.75 -1.52
C THR A 147 -12.30 2.56 -1.91
N ARG A 148 -12.74 1.31 -2.03
CA ARG A 148 -14.15 0.93 -2.23
C ARG A 148 -14.46 -0.37 -1.52
N MET A 149 -15.70 -0.58 -1.12
CA MET A 149 -16.15 -1.88 -0.58
C MET A 149 -16.24 -2.92 -1.69
N VAL A 150 -15.86 -4.16 -1.34
CA VAL A 150 -15.97 -5.33 -2.23
C VAL A 150 -17.08 -6.23 -1.69
N ASN A 151 -18.28 -6.12 -2.27
CA ASN A 151 -19.49 -6.78 -1.74
C ASN A 151 -19.61 -8.26 -2.11
N GLN A 152 -18.81 -8.75 -3.06
CA GLN A 152 -18.84 -10.17 -3.45
C GLN A 152 -18.19 -11.04 -2.37
N ALA A 153 -18.82 -12.17 -2.03
CA ALA A 153 -18.22 -13.13 -1.11
C ALA A 153 -16.86 -13.61 -1.61
N CYS A 154 -15.88 -13.71 -0.70
CA CYS A 154 -14.58 -14.22 -1.05
C CYS A 154 -14.53 -15.74 -1.06
N ARG A 155 -14.03 -16.34 -2.13
CA ARG A 155 -13.86 -17.80 -2.23
C ARG A 155 -12.72 -18.35 -1.36
N CYS A 156 -11.98 -17.49 -0.64
CA CYS A 156 -10.96 -17.94 0.32
C CYS A 156 -11.56 -18.60 1.59
N GLY A 157 -12.86 -18.49 1.78
CA GLY A 157 -13.57 -19.05 2.96
C GLY A 157 -13.62 -18.11 4.17
N VAL A 158 -12.95 -16.96 4.13
CA VAL A 158 -13.03 -15.95 5.21
C VAL A 158 -14.32 -15.16 5.05
N ALA A 159 -15.15 -15.14 6.09
CA ALA A 159 -16.46 -14.48 6.10
C ALA A 159 -16.37 -12.96 6.40
N LEU A 160 -15.18 -12.43 6.68
CA LEU A 160 -15.01 -11.00 6.96
C LEU A 160 -15.25 -10.15 5.71
N PRO A 161 -15.87 -8.96 5.86
CA PRO A 161 -16.04 -8.03 4.75
C PRO A 161 -14.67 -7.56 4.22
N ARG A 162 -14.69 -7.02 3.01
CA ARG A 162 -13.48 -6.58 2.31
C ARG A 162 -13.64 -5.19 1.73
N HIS A 163 -12.53 -4.47 1.70
CA HIS A 163 -12.34 -3.31 0.84
C HIS A 163 -11.25 -3.61 -0.20
N ASP A 164 -11.21 -2.83 -1.26
CA ASP A 164 -10.13 -2.92 -2.25
C ASP A 164 -8.81 -2.38 -1.67
N ARG A 165 -7.72 -2.55 -2.39
CA ARG A 165 -6.45 -1.89 -2.04
C ARG A 165 -6.65 -0.38 -1.94
N ILE A 166 -5.77 0.29 -1.22
CA ILE A 166 -5.77 1.74 -1.18
C ILE A 166 -5.36 2.27 -2.56
N LEU A 167 -6.25 3.05 -3.16
CA LEU A 167 -6.10 3.60 -4.51
C LEU A 167 -5.32 4.92 -4.52
N GLY A 168 -5.33 5.64 -3.40
CA GLY A 168 -4.66 6.92 -3.22
C GLY A 168 -5.11 7.57 -1.92
N ARG A 169 -4.80 8.87 -1.77
CA ARG A 169 -5.25 9.68 -0.64
C ARG A 169 -5.90 10.96 -1.14
N THR A 170 -6.92 11.42 -0.44
CA THR A 170 -7.60 12.69 -0.77
C THR A 170 -6.73 13.91 -0.48
N ASP A 171 -5.81 13.82 0.47
CA ASP A 171 -4.87 14.88 0.86
C ASP A 171 -3.57 14.90 0.03
N ASP A 172 -3.29 13.88 -0.77
CA ASP A 172 -2.15 13.85 -1.71
C ASP A 172 -2.50 14.49 -3.08
N MET A 173 -3.77 14.83 -3.29
CA MET A 173 -4.21 15.44 -4.53
C MET A 173 -3.61 16.85 -4.70
N PHE A 174 -3.11 17.13 -5.89
CA PHE A 174 -2.72 18.49 -6.28
C PHE A 174 -3.41 18.93 -7.58
N THR A 175 -3.63 20.23 -7.71
CA THR A 175 -4.24 20.79 -8.90
C THR A 175 -3.16 21.30 -9.86
N TYR A 176 -3.21 20.86 -11.12
CA TYR A 176 -2.36 21.34 -12.18
C TYR A 176 -3.21 21.76 -13.38
N ARG A 177 -3.16 23.06 -13.74
CA ARG A 177 -3.96 23.66 -14.84
C ARG A 177 -5.46 23.34 -14.73
N ALA A 178 -6.02 23.53 -13.54
CA ALA A 178 -7.42 23.24 -13.22
C ALA A 178 -7.83 21.75 -13.33
N VAL A 179 -6.87 20.84 -13.37
CA VAL A 179 -7.10 19.39 -13.31
C VAL A 179 -6.58 18.85 -11.98
N ASN A 180 -7.42 18.13 -11.27
CA ASN A 180 -7.01 17.44 -10.06
C ASN A 180 -6.21 16.19 -10.42
N ILE A 181 -5.00 16.10 -9.90
CA ILE A 181 -4.08 14.99 -10.17
C ILE A 181 -3.75 14.30 -8.85
N TYR A 182 -3.87 12.99 -8.85
CA TYR A 182 -3.39 12.14 -7.77
C TYR A 182 -2.03 11.53 -8.16
N PRO A 183 -1.02 11.51 -7.28
CA PRO A 183 0.28 10.88 -7.54
C PRO A 183 0.16 9.47 -8.10
N SER A 184 -0.88 8.76 -7.66
CA SER A 184 -1.21 7.41 -8.13
C SER A 184 -1.46 7.29 -9.64
N GLN A 185 -1.97 8.32 -10.27
CA GLN A 185 -2.19 8.33 -11.72
C GLN A 185 -0.85 8.45 -12.46
N ILE A 186 0.08 9.22 -11.90
CA ILE A 186 1.44 9.36 -12.43
C ILE A 186 2.20 8.04 -12.28
N ASP A 187 2.15 7.42 -11.10
CA ASP A 187 2.74 6.10 -10.84
C ASP A 187 2.25 5.05 -11.84
N HIS A 188 0.94 5.01 -12.10
CA HIS A 188 0.36 4.09 -13.08
C HIS A 188 0.91 4.30 -14.51
N VAL A 189 1.21 5.53 -14.89
CA VAL A 189 1.80 5.83 -16.19
C VAL A 189 3.28 5.44 -16.22
N LEU A 190 4.05 5.84 -15.20
CA LEU A 190 5.49 5.59 -15.12
C LEU A 190 5.80 4.09 -15.05
N SER A 191 5.01 3.31 -14.33
CA SER A 191 5.20 1.85 -14.22
C SER A 191 5.10 1.09 -15.55
N ARG A 192 4.56 1.73 -16.59
CA ARG A 192 4.47 1.16 -17.95
C ARG A 192 5.64 1.56 -18.86
N VAL A 193 6.52 2.44 -18.39
CA VAL A 193 7.65 2.93 -19.20
C VAL A 193 8.88 2.07 -18.88
N PRO A 194 9.40 1.28 -19.84
CA PRO A 194 10.57 0.45 -19.60
C PRO A 194 11.79 1.30 -19.21
N GLY A 195 12.55 0.82 -18.21
CA GLY A 195 13.78 1.46 -17.76
C GLY A 195 13.59 2.59 -16.74
N ILE A 196 12.36 2.86 -16.33
CA ILE A 196 12.07 3.79 -15.22
C ILE A 196 11.91 2.99 -13.93
N GLY A 197 12.57 3.45 -12.85
CA GLY A 197 12.43 2.91 -11.50
C GLY A 197 11.08 3.29 -10.86
N SER A 198 10.83 2.76 -9.67
CA SER A 198 9.63 3.06 -8.89
C SER A 198 9.70 4.41 -8.16
N GLU A 199 10.91 4.96 -8.03
CA GLU A 199 11.14 6.22 -7.32
C GLU A 199 11.06 7.40 -8.29
N TYR A 200 10.22 8.38 -7.96
CA TYR A 200 10.09 9.60 -8.72
C TYR A 200 9.73 10.79 -7.85
N GLN A 201 9.97 11.99 -8.35
CA GLN A 201 9.61 13.24 -7.70
C GLN A 201 8.77 14.11 -8.64
N ILE A 202 7.68 14.68 -8.10
CA ILE A 202 6.85 15.64 -8.81
C ILE A 202 7.24 17.05 -8.36
N HIS A 203 7.69 17.87 -9.29
CA HIS A 203 8.01 19.28 -9.05
C HIS A 203 6.98 20.16 -9.77
N LEU A 204 6.18 20.89 -9.02
CA LEU A 204 5.33 21.94 -9.54
C LEU A 204 6.11 23.26 -9.50
N LYS A 205 6.26 23.91 -10.64
CA LYS A 205 6.97 25.19 -10.78
C LYS A 205 6.14 26.15 -11.63
N GLN A 206 6.22 27.43 -11.33
CA GLN A 206 5.72 28.48 -12.21
C GLN A 206 6.90 29.03 -13.00
N ARG A 207 6.75 29.13 -14.34
CA ARG A 207 7.74 29.78 -15.20
C ARG A 207 7.65 31.30 -15.04
N GLU A 208 8.71 32.01 -15.38
CA GLU A 208 8.72 33.49 -15.42
C GLU A 208 7.59 34.06 -16.30
N SER A 209 7.14 33.31 -17.30
CA SER A 209 6.00 33.65 -18.16
C SER A 209 4.63 33.46 -17.48
N GLY A 210 4.58 33.11 -16.18
CA GLY A 210 3.34 32.83 -15.44
C GLY A 210 2.69 31.48 -15.76
N ARG A 211 3.29 30.66 -16.62
CA ARG A 211 2.76 29.32 -16.95
C ARG A 211 3.23 28.28 -15.96
N ASP A 212 2.30 27.48 -15.46
CA ASP A 212 2.63 26.33 -14.62
C ASP A 212 3.35 25.25 -15.41
N MET A 213 4.35 24.65 -14.79
CA MET A 213 5.12 23.52 -15.31
C MET A 213 5.15 22.40 -14.27
N MET A 214 4.77 21.22 -14.68
CA MET A 214 4.96 19.98 -13.91
C MET A 214 6.17 19.24 -14.48
N LEU A 215 7.14 18.95 -13.63
CA LEU A 215 8.34 18.17 -13.96
C LEU A 215 8.30 16.90 -13.11
N ILE A 216 8.40 15.76 -13.76
CA ILE A 216 8.56 14.47 -13.09
C ILE A 216 10.02 14.05 -13.28
N LYS A 217 10.72 13.87 -12.17
CA LYS A 217 12.09 13.32 -12.16
C LYS A 217 11.98 11.85 -11.78
N VAL A 218 12.58 11.00 -12.55
CA VAL A 218 12.66 9.55 -12.39
C VAL A 218 14.11 9.13 -12.25
#